data_cd2e9756cec01867435070b97a6c3368
#
_entry.id   cd2e9756cec01867435070b97a6c3368
#
_cell.length_a   1.000
_cell.length_b   1.000
_cell.length_c   1.000
_cell.angle_alpha   90.00
_cell.angle_beta   90.00
_cell.angle_gamma   90.00
#
_symmetry.space_group_name_H-M   'P 1'
#
loop_
_entity.id
_entity.type
_entity.pdbx_description
1 polymer ?
#
loop_
_entity_poly.entity_id
_entity_poly.type
_entity_poly.pdbx_seq_one_letter_code
_entity_poly.pdbx_strand_id
1 'polypeptide(L)'
;MDKDFMKVIMNPVRQRILQYLIIHGEGTTKDIGTELSDIPTASLYRHIKMLHEHNCIEVVSEKKLRGTIERTWKLVENPMGEDPSIQDVSLLVQKGLLSLMTSFQKYLSSDNPTPEKDLLSLSTSTILMTDEEFMMFMQKIGNVYNEVIYNQPAEGRKPRRLTFISSPCEEE
;
A
#
# COMPACT_ATOMS: atom_id res chain seq x y z
N MET A 1 -5.97 -3.64 -17.96
CA MET A 1 -5.55 -3.70 -16.53
C MET A 1 -5.32 -5.15 -16.14
N ASP A 2 -4.19 -5.44 -15.49
CA ASP A 2 -3.89 -6.79 -15.01
C ASP A 2 -4.93 -7.25 -13.97
N LYS A 3 -5.51 -8.44 -14.19
CA LYS A 3 -6.58 -9.01 -13.33
C LYS A 3 -6.14 -9.19 -11.87
N ASP A 4 -4.85 -9.23 -11.60
CA ASP A 4 -4.29 -9.48 -10.27
C ASP A 4 -3.69 -8.24 -9.60
N PHE A 5 -3.72 -7.06 -10.23
CA PHE A 5 -3.12 -5.82 -9.73
C PHE A 5 -3.51 -5.52 -8.26
N MET A 6 -4.82 -5.52 -7.95
CA MET A 6 -5.28 -5.26 -6.58
C MET A 6 -4.79 -6.30 -5.57
N LYS A 7 -4.76 -7.58 -5.96
CA LYS A 7 -4.24 -8.65 -5.11
C LYS A 7 -2.73 -8.46 -4.84
N VAL A 8 -2.04 -7.89 -5.82
CA VAL A 8 -0.61 -7.56 -5.67
C VAL A 8 -0.44 -6.42 -4.68
N ILE A 9 -1.09 -5.27 -4.86
CA ILE A 9 -0.87 -4.09 -4.01
C ILE A 9 -1.46 -4.24 -2.59
N MET A 10 -2.45 -5.09 -2.38
CA MET A 10 -3.07 -5.29 -1.06
C MET A 10 -2.27 -6.22 -0.12
N ASN A 11 -1.15 -6.79 -0.57
CA ASN A 11 -0.31 -7.60 0.31
C ASN A 11 0.48 -6.70 1.29
N PRO A 12 0.48 -6.97 2.61
CA PRO A 12 1.11 -6.10 3.60
C PRO A 12 2.60 -5.84 3.37
N VAL A 13 3.36 -6.86 2.95
CA VAL A 13 4.80 -6.70 2.66
C VAL A 13 5.00 -5.79 1.45
N ARG A 14 4.22 -5.99 0.38
CA ARG A 14 4.32 -5.17 -0.81
C ARG A 14 3.87 -3.73 -0.57
N GLN A 15 2.87 -3.52 0.28
CA GLN A 15 2.49 -2.16 0.71
C GLN A 15 3.65 -1.44 1.40
N ARG A 16 4.41 -2.11 2.27
CA ARG A 16 5.59 -1.52 2.92
C ARG A 16 6.71 -1.21 1.93
N ILE A 17 6.91 -2.04 0.91
CA ILE A 17 7.88 -1.77 -0.17
C ILE A 17 7.45 -0.55 -0.98
N LEU A 18 6.19 -0.49 -1.41
CA LEU A 18 5.64 0.67 -2.13
C LEU A 18 5.74 1.95 -1.30
N GLN A 19 5.46 1.86 -0.01
CA GLN A 19 5.57 2.93 0.95
C GLN A 19 7.01 3.44 1.09
N TYR A 20 8.00 2.54 1.17
CA TYR A 20 9.40 2.90 1.12
C TYR A 20 9.71 3.76 -0.11
N LEU A 21 9.25 3.32 -1.29
CA LEU A 21 9.49 4.04 -2.55
C LEU A 21 8.72 5.36 -2.64
N ILE A 22 7.55 5.48 -2.01
CA ILE A 22 6.84 6.78 -1.88
C ILE A 22 7.67 7.78 -1.10
N ILE A 23 8.28 7.33 -0.02
CA ILE A 23 9.03 8.19 0.91
C ILE A 23 10.38 8.60 0.34
N HIS A 24 11.13 7.64 -0.21
CA HIS A 24 12.52 7.84 -0.65
C HIS A 24 12.65 8.17 -2.14
N GLY A 25 11.55 8.09 -2.91
CA GLY A 25 11.53 8.27 -4.35
C GLY A 25 12.03 7.05 -5.11
N GLU A 26 13.19 6.53 -4.74
CA GLU A 26 13.82 5.34 -5.34
C GLU A 26 14.65 4.56 -4.31
N GLY A 27 15.05 3.33 -4.64
CA GLY A 27 15.96 2.56 -3.81
C GLY A 27 16.31 1.20 -4.39
N THR A 28 17.47 0.67 -3.99
CA THR A 28 17.87 -0.69 -4.35
C THR A 28 17.13 -1.71 -3.47
N THR A 29 17.12 -2.98 -3.90
CA THR A 29 16.60 -4.07 -3.06
C THR A 29 17.31 -4.15 -1.72
N LYS A 30 18.59 -3.78 -1.66
CA LYS A 30 19.39 -3.75 -0.45
C LYS A 30 18.95 -2.64 0.50
N ASP A 31 18.72 -1.42 -0.03
CA ASP A 31 18.25 -0.28 0.76
C ASP A 31 16.89 -0.57 1.38
N ILE A 32 15.94 -1.07 0.57
CA ILE A 32 14.61 -1.52 1.04
C ILE A 32 14.77 -2.60 2.13
N GLY A 33 15.65 -3.58 1.94
CA GLY A 33 15.87 -4.65 2.91
C GLY A 33 16.54 -4.20 4.21
N THR A 34 17.31 -3.12 4.17
CA THR A 34 17.91 -2.52 5.37
C THR A 34 16.83 -1.89 6.26
N GLU A 35 15.86 -1.19 5.65
CA GLU A 35 14.76 -0.58 6.38
C GLU A 35 13.68 -1.61 6.78
N LEU A 36 13.37 -2.56 5.90
CA LEU A 36 12.42 -3.65 6.17
C LEU A 36 13.13 -4.91 6.70
N SER A 37 13.98 -4.75 7.73
CA SER A 37 14.88 -5.80 8.23
C SER A 37 14.18 -7.03 8.81
N ASP A 38 12.90 -6.94 9.15
CA ASP A 38 12.03 -8.05 9.57
C ASP A 38 11.60 -8.96 8.42
N ILE A 39 11.84 -8.56 7.15
CA ILE A 39 11.47 -9.33 5.98
C ILE A 39 12.69 -10.12 5.48
N PRO A 40 12.63 -11.48 5.44
CA PRO A 40 13.73 -12.27 4.91
C PRO A 40 14.08 -11.88 3.47
N THR A 41 15.36 -11.74 3.17
CA THR A 41 15.89 -11.26 1.87
C THR A 41 15.28 -12.00 0.67
N ALA A 42 15.19 -13.34 0.73
CA ALA A 42 14.59 -14.13 -0.35
C ALA A 42 13.10 -13.79 -0.57
N SER A 43 12.35 -13.48 0.50
CA SER A 43 10.97 -13.04 0.42
C SER A 43 10.86 -11.65 -0.20
N LEU A 44 11.75 -10.73 0.20
CA LEU A 44 11.82 -9.38 -0.34
C LEU A 44 12.04 -9.38 -1.86
N TYR A 45 13.02 -10.13 -2.35
CA TYR A 45 13.26 -10.28 -3.79
C TYR A 45 12.02 -10.78 -4.54
N ARG A 46 11.30 -11.78 -3.99
CA ARG A 46 10.07 -12.30 -4.58
C ARG A 46 8.97 -11.24 -4.65
N HIS A 47 8.82 -10.44 -3.59
CA HIS A 47 7.81 -9.36 -3.57
C HIS A 47 8.15 -8.23 -4.53
N ILE A 48 9.41 -7.81 -4.61
CA ILE A 48 9.89 -6.82 -5.58
C ILE A 48 9.67 -7.33 -7.01
N LYS A 49 10.01 -8.59 -7.30
CA LYS A 49 9.75 -9.19 -8.61
C LYS A 49 8.27 -9.13 -8.97
N MET A 50 7.37 -9.50 -8.05
CA MET A 50 5.92 -9.42 -8.29
C MET A 50 5.44 -8.00 -8.54
N LEU A 51 5.92 -7.00 -7.80
CA LEU A 51 5.59 -5.60 -8.02
C LEU A 51 6.02 -5.13 -9.41
N HIS A 52 7.20 -5.53 -9.85
CA HIS A 52 7.72 -5.21 -11.18
C HIS A 52 6.94 -5.90 -12.30
N GLU A 53 6.65 -7.20 -12.18
CA GLU A 53 5.87 -7.98 -13.17
C GLU A 53 4.44 -7.42 -13.34
N HIS A 54 3.89 -6.75 -12.31
CA HIS A 54 2.56 -6.13 -12.36
C HIS A 54 2.60 -4.61 -12.54
N ASN A 55 3.72 -4.08 -13.06
CA ASN A 55 3.86 -2.67 -13.42
C ASN A 55 3.59 -1.69 -12.26
N CYS A 56 3.88 -2.10 -11.01
CA CYS A 56 3.79 -1.21 -9.85
C CYS A 56 5.08 -0.43 -9.63
N ILE A 57 6.22 -1.03 -9.99
CA ILE A 57 7.56 -0.46 -9.89
C ILE A 57 8.35 -0.73 -11.19
N GLU A 58 9.29 0.13 -11.48
CA GLU A 58 10.17 0.03 -12.63
C GLU A 58 11.65 0.15 -12.25
N VAL A 59 12.52 -0.31 -13.15
CA VAL A 59 13.98 -0.19 -13.00
C VAL A 59 14.43 1.15 -13.58
N VAL A 60 14.99 2.02 -12.75
CA VAL A 60 15.55 3.31 -13.19
C VAL A 60 17.06 3.26 -13.41
N SER A 61 17.76 2.33 -12.77
CA SER A 61 19.18 2.11 -13.04
C SER A 61 19.60 0.66 -12.73
N GLU A 62 20.64 0.19 -13.44
CA GLU A 62 21.30 -1.07 -13.21
C GLU A 62 22.80 -0.87 -13.01
N LYS A 63 23.36 -1.44 -11.96
CA LYS A 63 24.79 -1.39 -11.66
C LYS A 63 25.36 -2.79 -11.51
N LYS A 64 26.41 -3.10 -12.29
CA LYS A 64 27.08 -4.38 -12.21
C LYS A 64 28.05 -4.42 -11.03
N LEU A 65 27.80 -5.29 -10.05
CA LEU A 65 28.61 -5.45 -8.85
C LEU A 65 29.08 -6.92 -8.73
N ARG A 66 30.37 -7.16 -8.91
CA ARG A 66 31.04 -8.46 -8.66
C ARG A 66 30.24 -9.68 -9.16
N GLY A 67 29.72 -9.63 -10.41
CA GLY A 67 28.99 -10.74 -11.01
C GLY A 67 27.47 -10.76 -10.80
N THR A 68 26.93 -9.80 -10.04
CA THR A 68 25.48 -9.58 -9.88
C THR A 68 25.07 -8.23 -10.42
N ILE A 69 23.79 -8.08 -10.81
CA ILE A 69 23.21 -6.81 -11.22
C ILE A 69 22.37 -6.27 -10.05
N GLU A 70 22.77 -5.13 -9.51
CA GLU A 70 21.97 -4.35 -8.56
C GLU A 70 21.05 -3.43 -9.34
N ARG A 71 19.76 -3.46 -9.00
CA ARG A 71 18.72 -2.64 -9.63
C ARG A 71 18.21 -1.60 -8.66
N THR A 72 18.06 -0.37 -9.15
CA THR A 72 17.35 0.70 -8.43
C THR A 72 15.91 0.74 -8.94
N TRP A 73 14.98 0.75 -8.02
CA TRP A 73 13.55 0.70 -8.24
C TRP A 73 12.90 2.04 -7.95
N LYS A 74 11.91 2.41 -8.73
CA LYS A 74 11.02 3.57 -8.52
C LYS A 74 9.58 3.12 -8.74
N LEU A 75 8.62 3.88 -8.19
CA LEU A 75 7.20 3.68 -8.50
C LEU A 75 6.91 4.05 -9.96
N VAL A 76 6.07 3.27 -10.60
CA VAL A 76 5.47 3.67 -11.89
C VAL A 76 4.49 4.81 -11.61
N GLU A 77 4.63 5.94 -12.29
CA GLU A 77 3.82 7.15 -12.05
C GLU A 77 2.33 6.90 -12.32
N ASN A 78 2.01 6.17 -13.41
CA ASN A 78 0.64 5.85 -13.79
C ASN A 78 0.47 4.34 -14.02
N PRO A 79 0.39 3.51 -12.97
CA PRO A 79 0.31 2.05 -13.11
C PRO A 79 -0.96 1.57 -13.81
N MET A 80 -1.98 2.41 -13.90
CA MET A 80 -3.23 2.15 -14.63
C MET A 80 -3.27 2.73 -16.05
N GLY A 81 -2.21 3.42 -16.48
CA GLY A 81 -2.16 4.18 -17.74
C GLY A 81 -2.53 5.66 -17.54
N GLU A 82 -2.34 6.46 -18.60
CA GLU A 82 -2.53 7.93 -18.52
C GLU A 82 -4.00 8.35 -18.41
N ASP A 83 -4.93 7.51 -18.90
CA ASP A 83 -6.36 7.84 -18.93
C ASP A 83 -7.22 6.58 -18.68
N PRO A 84 -7.34 6.12 -17.43
CA PRO A 84 -8.10 4.93 -17.11
C PRO A 84 -9.59 5.14 -17.36
N SER A 85 -10.24 4.21 -18.05
CA SER A 85 -11.69 4.27 -18.25
C SER A 85 -12.44 4.18 -16.92
N ILE A 86 -13.68 4.72 -16.90
CA ILE A 86 -14.55 4.61 -15.70
C ILE A 86 -14.79 3.14 -15.32
N GLN A 87 -14.81 2.22 -16.29
CA GLN A 87 -14.92 0.79 -16.03
C GLN A 87 -13.66 0.24 -15.31
N ASP A 88 -12.45 0.70 -15.66
CA ASP A 88 -11.22 0.31 -14.98
C ASP A 88 -11.21 0.79 -13.53
N VAL A 89 -11.61 2.04 -13.29
CA VAL A 89 -11.74 2.62 -11.95
C VAL A 89 -12.78 1.85 -11.13
N SER A 90 -13.96 1.59 -11.71
CA SER A 90 -15.03 0.82 -11.05
C SER A 90 -14.55 -0.59 -10.66
N LEU A 91 -13.88 -1.28 -11.57
CA LEU A 91 -13.33 -2.62 -11.30
C LEU A 91 -12.25 -2.59 -10.21
N LEU A 92 -11.41 -1.55 -10.19
CA LEU A 92 -10.39 -1.35 -9.16
C LEU A 92 -11.03 -1.18 -7.79
N VAL A 93 -12.02 -0.31 -7.67
CA VAL A 93 -12.77 -0.05 -6.43
C VAL A 93 -13.45 -1.33 -5.93
N GLN A 94 -14.18 -2.04 -6.80
CA GLN A 94 -14.85 -3.30 -6.44
C GLN A 94 -13.87 -4.35 -5.91
N LYS A 95 -12.73 -4.56 -6.60
CA LYS A 95 -11.69 -5.50 -6.16
C LYS A 95 -11.04 -5.08 -4.85
N GLY A 96 -10.83 -3.78 -4.65
CA GLY A 96 -10.31 -3.22 -3.40
C GLY A 96 -11.23 -3.51 -2.22
N LEU A 97 -12.51 -3.20 -2.35
CA LEU A 97 -13.52 -3.44 -1.33
C LEU A 97 -13.67 -4.94 -1.03
N LEU A 98 -13.71 -5.80 -2.07
CA LEU A 98 -13.76 -7.26 -1.89
C LEU A 98 -12.52 -7.79 -1.15
N SER A 99 -11.33 -7.27 -1.46
CA SER A 99 -10.09 -7.65 -0.76
C SER A 99 -10.11 -7.24 0.71
N LEU A 100 -10.63 -6.05 1.02
CA LEU A 100 -10.83 -5.61 2.41
C LEU A 100 -11.83 -6.50 3.14
N MET A 101 -12.98 -6.77 2.55
CA MET A 101 -14.00 -7.66 3.11
C MET A 101 -13.41 -9.05 3.42
N THR A 102 -12.69 -9.63 2.48
CA THR A 102 -12.01 -10.94 2.67
C THR A 102 -11.02 -10.90 3.83
N SER A 103 -10.29 -9.79 3.99
CA SER A 103 -9.31 -9.61 5.08
C SER A 103 -10.00 -9.53 6.45
N PHE A 104 -11.13 -8.82 6.54
CA PHE A 104 -11.94 -8.76 7.75
C PHE A 104 -12.55 -10.12 8.08
N GLN A 105 -13.12 -10.81 7.09
CA GLN A 105 -13.66 -12.17 7.28
C GLN A 105 -12.61 -13.14 7.79
N LYS A 106 -11.40 -13.11 7.20
CA LYS A 106 -10.28 -13.96 7.64
C LYS A 106 -9.91 -13.68 9.10
N TYR A 107 -9.86 -12.41 9.51
CA TYR A 107 -9.59 -12.04 10.90
C TYR A 107 -10.69 -12.54 11.84
N LEU A 108 -11.96 -12.28 11.52
CA LEU A 108 -13.10 -12.64 12.35
C LEU A 108 -13.33 -14.16 12.44
N SER A 109 -12.85 -14.92 11.45
CA SER A 109 -12.91 -16.40 11.42
C SER A 109 -11.65 -17.07 11.97
N SER A 110 -10.71 -16.31 12.56
CA SER A 110 -9.55 -16.89 13.24
C SER A 110 -9.93 -17.52 14.58
N ASP A 111 -9.07 -18.38 15.13
CA ASP A 111 -9.39 -19.18 16.32
C ASP A 111 -9.77 -18.36 17.56
N ASN A 112 -9.24 -17.15 17.72
CA ASN A 112 -9.52 -16.27 18.86
C ASN A 112 -9.50 -14.79 18.45
N PRO A 113 -10.50 -14.29 17.71
CA PRO A 113 -10.55 -12.88 17.36
C PRO A 113 -10.86 -12.03 18.61
N THR A 114 -10.12 -10.97 18.82
CA THR A 114 -10.32 -10.03 19.93
C THR A 114 -10.49 -8.59 19.40
N PRO A 115 -11.62 -8.28 18.73
CA PRO A 115 -11.81 -7.00 18.03
C PRO A 115 -11.55 -5.78 18.90
N GLU A 116 -12.03 -5.77 20.14
CA GLU A 116 -11.82 -4.67 21.09
C GLU A 116 -10.35 -4.50 21.49
N LYS A 117 -9.66 -5.60 21.82
CA LYS A 117 -8.23 -5.58 22.18
C LYS A 117 -7.36 -5.25 20.99
N ASP A 118 -7.76 -5.69 19.80
CA ASP A 118 -7.07 -5.40 18.54
C ASP A 118 -7.43 -4.04 17.95
N LEU A 119 -8.31 -3.29 18.62
CA LEU A 119 -8.76 -1.95 18.23
C LEU A 119 -9.32 -1.94 16.79
N LEU A 120 -10.09 -2.99 16.44
CA LEU A 120 -10.79 -3.03 15.17
C LEU A 120 -11.88 -1.97 15.18
N SER A 121 -11.90 -1.10 14.19
CA SER A 121 -12.93 -0.09 14.02
C SER A 121 -13.39 -0.01 12.57
N LEU A 122 -14.64 0.30 12.38
CA LEU A 122 -15.25 0.67 11.10
C LEU A 122 -16.18 1.84 11.38
N SER A 123 -15.89 2.97 10.78
CA SER A 123 -16.73 4.17 10.91
C SER A 123 -16.95 4.81 9.55
N THR A 124 -18.15 5.35 9.36
CA THR A 124 -18.51 6.14 8.20
C THR A 124 -19.13 7.45 8.70
N SER A 125 -18.75 8.56 8.10
CA SER A 125 -19.31 9.87 8.41
C SER A 125 -19.54 10.64 7.11
N THR A 126 -20.66 11.29 6.99
CA THR A 126 -20.93 12.24 5.92
C THR A 126 -20.62 13.63 6.44
N ILE A 127 -19.70 14.34 5.79
CA ILE A 127 -19.22 15.65 6.22
C ILE A 127 -19.33 16.60 5.03
N LEU A 128 -19.88 17.79 5.26
CA LEU A 128 -19.96 18.85 4.25
C LEU A 128 -18.62 19.59 4.22
N MET A 129 -17.96 19.59 3.07
CA MET A 129 -16.69 20.27 2.83
C MET A 129 -16.65 20.86 1.43
N THR A 130 -15.99 22.00 1.27
CA THR A 130 -15.55 22.47 -0.05
C THR A 130 -14.36 21.62 -0.51
N ASP A 131 -14.00 21.72 -1.79
CA ASP A 131 -12.81 21.03 -2.34
C ASP A 131 -11.54 21.47 -1.62
N GLU A 132 -11.41 22.76 -1.27
CA GLU A 132 -10.27 23.30 -0.54
C GLU A 132 -10.20 22.77 0.90
N GLU A 133 -11.35 22.69 1.58
CA GLU A 133 -11.43 22.10 2.93
C GLU A 133 -11.07 20.61 2.90
N PHE A 134 -11.55 19.88 1.90
CA PHE A 134 -11.22 18.47 1.71
C PHE A 134 -9.72 18.27 1.44
N MET A 135 -9.11 19.08 0.58
CA MET A 135 -7.66 19.02 0.32
C MET A 135 -6.84 19.30 1.58
N MET A 136 -7.23 20.31 2.37
CA MET A 136 -6.57 20.59 3.65
C MET A 136 -6.74 19.45 4.66
N PHE A 137 -7.91 18.83 4.69
CA PHE A 137 -8.17 17.67 5.54
C PHE A 137 -7.28 16.49 5.16
N MET A 138 -7.17 16.16 3.86
CA MET A 138 -6.31 15.10 3.36
C MET A 138 -4.82 15.37 3.64
N GLN A 139 -4.40 16.63 3.55
CA GLN A 139 -3.03 17.01 3.91
C GLN A 139 -2.74 16.77 5.41
N LYS A 140 -3.67 17.11 6.30
CA LYS A 140 -3.52 16.83 7.75
C LYS A 140 -3.42 15.33 8.02
N ILE A 141 -4.23 14.51 7.36
CA ILE A 141 -4.13 13.04 7.45
C ILE A 141 -2.75 12.57 6.99
N GLY A 142 -2.26 13.07 5.85
CA GLY A 142 -0.92 12.77 5.35
C GLY A 142 0.18 13.09 6.36
N ASN A 143 0.09 14.24 7.04
CA ASN A 143 1.04 14.63 8.08
C ASN A 143 1.04 13.64 9.26
N VAL A 144 -0.15 13.23 9.74
CA VAL A 144 -0.26 12.23 10.83
C VAL A 144 0.31 10.88 10.39
N TYR A 145 0.09 10.47 9.14
CA TYR A 145 0.72 9.27 8.60
C TYR A 145 2.25 9.36 8.61
N ASN A 146 2.80 10.50 8.21
CA ASN A 146 4.25 10.74 8.16
C ASN A 146 4.92 10.62 9.53
N GLU A 147 4.21 10.91 10.63
CA GLU A 147 4.75 10.75 11.99
C GLU A 147 5.01 9.27 12.37
N VAL A 148 4.27 8.33 11.78
CA VAL A 148 4.31 6.91 12.19
C VAL A 148 4.83 5.97 11.09
N ILE A 149 4.90 6.44 9.84
CA ILE A 149 5.24 5.61 8.69
C ILE A 149 6.67 5.06 8.75
N TYR A 150 7.59 5.80 9.40
CA TYR A 150 8.99 5.43 9.60
C TYR A 150 9.23 4.54 10.84
N ASN A 151 8.17 4.15 11.53
CA ASN A 151 8.30 3.30 12.71
C ASN A 151 8.93 1.96 12.36
N GLN A 152 10.11 1.70 12.91
CA GLN A 152 10.79 0.42 12.77
C GLN A 152 10.17 -0.67 13.68
N PRO A 153 10.34 -1.96 13.36
CA PRO A 153 9.96 -3.04 14.24
C PRO A 153 10.57 -2.84 15.65
N ALA A 154 9.75 -2.94 16.68
CA ALA A 154 10.16 -2.82 18.06
C ALA A 154 9.22 -3.63 18.95
N GLU A 155 9.63 -3.90 20.20
CA GLU A 155 8.81 -4.62 21.17
C GLU A 155 7.44 -3.91 21.37
N GLY A 156 6.38 -4.68 21.34
CA GLY A 156 4.99 -4.17 21.45
C GLY A 156 4.40 -3.57 20.18
N ARG A 157 5.18 -3.31 19.14
CA ARG A 157 4.67 -2.83 17.85
C ARG A 157 4.07 -3.96 17.05
N LYS A 158 2.82 -3.78 16.62
CA LYS A 158 2.09 -4.74 15.77
C LYS A 158 1.74 -4.07 14.43
N PRO A 159 1.75 -4.81 13.31
CA PRO A 159 1.25 -4.31 12.03
C PRO A 159 -0.21 -3.87 12.18
N ARG A 160 -0.54 -2.66 11.73
CA ARG A 160 -1.89 -2.12 11.68
C ARG A 160 -2.24 -1.79 10.22
N ARG A 161 -3.41 -2.18 9.77
CA ARG A 161 -3.93 -1.76 8.47
C ARG A 161 -4.87 -0.58 8.71
N LEU A 162 -4.54 0.54 8.09
CA LEU A 162 -5.42 1.70 7.99
C LEU A 162 -5.86 1.82 6.54
N THR A 163 -7.14 2.02 6.31
CA THR A 163 -7.71 2.18 4.97
C THR A 163 -8.59 3.40 4.99
N PHE A 164 -8.27 4.35 4.14
CA PHE A 164 -9.10 5.51 3.87
C PHE A 164 -9.90 5.27 2.60
N ILE A 165 -11.19 5.50 2.64
CA ILE A 165 -12.09 5.48 1.50
C ILE A 165 -12.84 6.79 1.53
N SER A 166 -12.77 7.53 0.44
CA SER A 166 -13.54 8.76 0.22
C SER A 166 -14.32 8.61 -1.08
N SER A 167 -15.57 8.99 -1.07
CA SER A 167 -16.44 9.02 -2.24
C SER A 167 -17.38 10.22 -2.14
N PRO A 168 -17.85 10.76 -3.27
CA PRO A 168 -19.02 11.63 -3.25
C PRO A 168 -20.20 10.90 -2.60
N CYS A 169 -21.05 11.62 -1.88
CA CYS A 169 -22.34 11.10 -1.47
C CYS A 169 -23.32 11.18 -2.63
N GLU A 170 -24.27 10.23 -2.70
CA GLU A 170 -25.39 10.33 -3.63
C GLU A 170 -26.23 11.54 -3.22
N GLU A 171 -26.60 12.39 -4.19
CA GLU A 171 -27.61 13.43 -4.00
C GLU A 171 -28.98 12.72 -3.93
N GLU A 172 -29.75 12.95 -2.87
CA GLU A 172 -31.13 12.47 -2.74
C GLU A 172 -32.07 13.20 -3.69
#